data_cdff79396d708f30e3f57b78d6f4beeb
#
_entry.id   cdff79396d708f30e3f57b78d6f4beeb
#
_cell.length_a   1.000
_cell.length_b   1.000
_cell.length_c   1.000
_cell.angle_alpha   90.00
_cell.angle_beta   90.00
_cell.angle_gamma   90.00
#
_symmetry.space_group_name_H-M   'P 1'
#
loop_
_entity.id
_entity.type
_entity.pdbx_description
1 polymer ?
#
loop_
_entity_poly.entity_id
_entity_poly.type
_entity_poly.pdbx_seq_one_letter_code
_entity_poly.pdbx_strand_id
1 'polypeptide(L)'
;MAIPKDKEELVKAIEYNYKKLTIELSTIPTDLTTIKELEGHTKNTFMSINDLIAYLVGWGQLVLKWNDKKGKGLDVDFPETGYKWNELGLLAQKFYKDYEKDDFKTLNKKLDNTTFQILKLIESKANIELYEMAWYDKWTLGKMIQLNTSSPFKNAKDRIRKWKKINQLK
;
A
#
# COMPACT_ATOMS: atom_id res chain seq x y z
N MET A 1 -13.49 -10.63 0.02
CA MET A 1 -12.58 -11.54 -0.72
C MET A 1 -11.72 -12.31 0.28
N ALA A 2 -11.54 -13.58 0.06
CA ALA A 2 -10.72 -14.41 0.95
C ALA A 2 -9.25 -14.06 0.86
N ILE A 3 -8.47 -14.45 1.88
CA ILE A 3 -7.02 -14.24 1.90
C ILE A 3 -6.40 -15.09 0.78
N PRO A 4 -5.58 -14.50 -0.11
CA PRO A 4 -4.92 -15.24 -1.18
C PRO A 4 -4.04 -16.39 -0.68
N LYS A 5 -4.08 -17.50 -1.35
CA LYS A 5 -3.31 -18.71 -1.03
C LYS A 5 -2.33 -19.11 -2.13
N ASP A 6 -2.44 -18.49 -3.29
CA ASP A 6 -1.60 -18.76 -4.44
C ASP A 6 -1.43 -17.51 -5.30
N LYS A 7 -0.58 -17.63 -6.31
CA LYS A 7 -0.25 -16.53 -7.23
C LYS A 7 -1.49 -15.95 -7.92
N GLU A 8 -2.37 -16.79 -8.43
CA GLU A 8 -3.57 -16.35 -9.13
C GLU A 8 -4.51 -15.57 -8.21
N GLU A 9 -4.75 -16.09 -7.01
CA GLU A 9 -5.58 -15.41 -6.02
C GLU A 9 -4.96 -14.09 -5.57
N LEU A 10 -3.63 -14.01 -5.44
CA LEU A 10 -2.92 -12.78 -5.09
C LEU A 10 -3.14 -11.70 -6.13
N VAL A 11 -2.95 -12.01 -7.41
CA VAL A 11 -3.16 -11.07 -8.52
C VAL A 11 -4.61 -10.58 -8.51
N LYS A 12 -5.57 -11.50 -8.40
CA LYS A 12 -7.00 -11.15 -8.35
C LYS A 12 -7.34 -10.24 -7.17
N ALA A 13 -6.77 -10.52 -5.99
CA ALA A 13 -7.02 -9.71 -4.80
C ALA A 13 -6.47 -8.28 -4.97
N ILE A 14 -5.25 -8.15 -5.50
CA ILE A 14 -4.65 -6.84 -5.77
C ILE A 14 -5.49 -6.07 -6.78
N GLU A 15 -5.80 -6.67 -7.92
CA GLU A 15 -6.57 -6.01 -8.99
C GLU A 15 -7.97 -5.60 -8.51
N TYR A 16 -8.66 -6.49 -7.80
CA TYR A 16 -9.99 -6.21 -7.28
C TYR A 16 -10.00 -5.06 -6.28
N ASN A 17 -9.15 -5.13 -5.27
CA ASN A 17 -9.10 -4.10 -4.22
C ASN A 17 -8.58 -2.78 -4.77
N TYR A 18 -7.61 -2.80 -5.68
CA TYR A 18 -7.10 -1.60 -6.32
C TYR A 18 -8.16 -0.90 -7.16
N LYS A 19 -8.90 -1.66 -7.97
CA LYS A 19 -10.01 -1.13 -8.78
C LYS A 19 -11.05 -0.45 -7.90
N LYS A 20 -11.45 -1.10 -6.80
CA LYS A 20 -12.43 -0.52 -5.87
C LYS A 20 -11.90 0.76 -5.22
N LEU A 21 -10.63 0.78 -4.85
CA LEU A 21 -9.99 1.97 -4.31
C LEU A 21 -9.96 3.12 -5.32
N THR A 22 -9.56 2.85 -6.56
CA THR A 22 -9.46 3.88 -7.59
C THR A 22 -10.81 4.49 -7.95
N ILE A 23 -11.88 3.69 -7.94
CA ILE A 23 -13.24 4.20 -8.12
C ILE A 23 -13.57 5.21 -7.02
N GLU A 24 -13.26 4.90 -5.77
CA GLU A 24 -13.52 5.84 -4.67
C GLU A 24 -12.67 7.11 -4.78
N LEU A 25 -11.41 6.98 -5.18
CA LEU A 25 -10.52 8.13 -5.35
C LEU A 25 -10.98 9.04 -6.52
N SER A 26 -11.51 8.46 -7.58
CA SER A 26 -11.89 9.20 -8.80
C SER A 26 -13.03 10.20 -8.59
N THR A 27 -13.80 10.06 -7.54
CA THR A 27 -14.95 10.93 -7.25
C THR A 27 -14.68 11.97 -6.17
N ILE A 28 -13.44 12.04 -5.65
CA ILE A 28 -13.09 13.02 -4.62
C ILE A 28 -12.76 14.37 -5.28
N PRO A 29 -13.41 15.46 -4.85
CA PRO A 29 -13.03 16.79 -5.31
C PRO A 29 -11.58 17.12 -4.92
N THR A 30 -10.81 17.63 -5.86
CA THR A 30 -9.37 17.89 -5.67
C THR A 30 -9.09 18.83 -4.49
N ASP A 31 -9.94 19.83 -4.27
CA ASP A 31 -9.79 20.78 -3.18
C ASP A 31 -9.96 20.18 -1.77
N LEU A 32 -10.50 18.97 -1.68
CA LEU A 32 -10.68 18.26 -0.40
C LEU A 32 -9.53 17.30 -0.06
N THR A 33 -8.61 17.06 -0.99
CA THR A 33 -7.59 15.99 -0.85
C THR A 33 -6.46 16.32 0.12
N THR A 34 -6.33 17.59 0.52
CA THR A 34 -5.30 18.05 1.45
C THR A 34 -5.82 18.29 2.88
N ILE A 35 -7.12 18.14 3.10
CA ILE A 35 -7.74 18.37 4.39
C ILE A 35 -7.51 17.16 5.31
N LYS A 36 -6.95 17.40 6.50
CA LYS A 36 -6.62 16.33 7.46
C LYS A 36 -7.83 15.98 8.33
N GLU A 37 -8.75 15.21 7.77
CA GLU A 37 -9.98 14.80 8.44
C GLU A 37 -10.15 13.28 8.57
N LEU A 38 -9.36 12.48 7.86
CA LEU A 38 -9.41 11.04 7.99
C LEU A 38 -8.67 10.62 9.25
N GLU A 39 -9.21 9.59 9.91
CA GLU A 39 -8.52 8.97 11.04
C GLU A 39 -7.16 8.42 10.57
N GLY A 40 -6.09 8.85 11.24
CA GLY A 40 -4.72 8.48 10.89
C GLY A 40 -4.37 7.04 11.22
N HIS A 41 -3.20 6.61 10.78
CA HIS A 41 -2.68 5.27 11.05
C HIS A 41 -2.15 5.14 12.49
N THR A 42 -1.90 6.25 13.16
CA THR A 42 -1.60 6.31 14.58
C THR A 42 -2.83 6.83 15.31
N LYS A 43 -3.16 6.21 16.45
CA LYS A 43 -4.30 6.61 17.28
C LYS A 43 -4.25 8.10 17.61
N ASN A 44 -5.40 8.78 17.54
CA ASN A 44 -5.56 10.21 17.82
C ASN A 44 -4.81 11.13 16.84
N THR A 45 -4.50 10.66 15.65
CA THR A 45 -3.95 11.47 14.57
C THR A 45 -4.91 11.52 13.38
N PHE A 46 -4.73 12.54 12.55
CA PHE A 46 -5.54 12.73 11.34
C PHE A 46 -4.64 12.83 10.12
N MET A 47 -5.14 12.34 9.00
CA MET A 47 -4.46 12.40 7.72
C MET A 47 -5.40 12.93 6.64
N SER A 48 -4.81 13.38 5.54
CA SER A 48 -5.55 13.77 4.33
C SER A 48 -5.66 12.58 3.37
N ILE A 49 -6.46 12.74 2.32
CA ILE A 49 -6.50 11.78 1.21
C ILE A 49 -5.10 11.63 0.59
N ASN A 50 -4.40 12.75 0.39
CA ASN A 50 -3.04 12.71 -0.15
C ASN A 50 -2.09 11.92 0.76
N ASP A 51 -2.18 12.10 2.08
CA ASP A 51 -1.40 11.32 3.04
C ASP A 51 -1.69 9.81 2.92
N LEU A 52 -2.96 9.46 2.78
CA LEU A 52 -3.36 8.06 2.61
C LEU A 52 -2.74 7.44 1.35
N ILE A 53 -2.77 8.17 0.22
CA ILE A 53 -2.15 7.69 -1.02
C ILE A 53 -0.63 7.56 -0.83
N ALA A 54 0.00 8.56 -0.21
CA ALA A 54 1.44 8.53 0.10
C ALA A 54 1.83 7.29 0.92
N TYR A 55 1.00 6.95 1.90
CA TYR A 55 1.17 5.75 2.72
C TYR A 55 1.14 4.47 1.87
N LEU A 56 0.18 4.37 0.95
CA LEU A 56 0.06 3.22 0.06
C LEU A 56 1.24 3.10 -0.90
N VAL A 57 1.68 4.22 -1.46
CA VAL A 57 2.87 4.28 -2.32
C VAL A 57 4.12 3.86 -1.53
N GLY A 58 4.26 4.38 -0.32
CA GLY A 58 5.39 4.08 0.55
C GLY A 58 5.55 2.58 0.81
N TRP A 59 4.48 1.91 1.22
CA TRP A 59 4.51 0.47 1.45
C TRP A 59 4.76 -0.33 0.17
N GLY A 60 4.15 0.06 -0.93
CA GLY A 60 4.38 -0.60 -2.21
C GLY A 60 5.83 -0.47 -2.67
N GLN A 61 6.44 0.69 -2.49
CA GLN A 61 7.85 0.91 -2.82
C GLN A 61 8.78 0.08 -1.92
N LEU A 62 8.42 -0.13 -0.65
CA LEU A 62 9.19 -1.02 0.23
C LEU A 62 9.16 -2.47 -0.25
N VAL A 63 8.01 -2.95 -0.69
CA VAL A 63 7.91 -4.31 -1.28
C VAL A 63 8.91 -4.46 -2.43
N LEU A 64 8.94 -3.49 -3.34
CA LEU A 64 9.85 -3.50 -4.49
C LEU A 64 11.32 -3.45 -4.04
N LYS A 65 11.63 -2.60 -3.07
CA LYS A 65 12.97 -2.45 -2.49
C LYS A 65 13.46 -3.74 -1.83
N TRP A 66 12.63 -4.35 -1.00
CA TRP A 66 12.98 -5.61 -0.33
C TRP A 66 13.30 -6.71 -1.34
N ASN A 67 12.42 -6.85 -2.33
CA ASN A 67 12.59 -7.88 -3.36
C ASN A 67 13.84 -7.63 -4.20
N ASP A 68 14.10 -6.39 -4.59
CA ASP A 68 15.28 -6.03 -5.37
C ASP A 68 16.57 -6.36 -4.60
N LYS A 69 16.64 -5.96 -3.32
CA LYS A 69 17.81 -6.23 -2.50
C LYS A 69 18.03 -7.74 -2.29
N LYS A 70 16.97 -8.47 -1.98
CA LYS A 70 17.07 -9.93 -1.82
C LYS A 70 17.53 -10.61 -3.10
N GLY A 71 17.02 -10.17 -4.24
CA GLY A 71 17.41 -10.69 -5.54
C GLY A 71 18.88 -10.45 -5.89
N LYS A 72 19.48 -9.42 -5.31
CA LYS A 72 20.92 -9.08 -5.47
C LYS A 72 21.80 -9.68 -4.36
N GLY A 73 21.23 -10.46 -3.46
CA GLY A 73 21.97 -11.03 -2.33
C GLY A 73 22.40 -9.99 -1.29
N LEU A 74 21.75 -8.83 -1.26
CA LEU A 74 22.05 -7.78 -0.29
C LEU A 74 21.21 -7.95 0.97
N ASP A 75 21.71 -7.43 2.09
CA ASP A 75 20.97 -7.39 3.34
C ASP A 75 19.77 -6.45 3.22
N VAL A 76 18.67 -6.82 3.85
CA VAL A 76 17.43 -6.04 3.84
C VAL A 76 17.07 -5.65 5.26
N ASP A 77 16.84 -4.37 5.48
CA ASP A 77 16.30 -3.88 6.74
C ASP A 77 14.76 -3.90 6.64
N PHE A 78 14.12 -4.69 7.50
CA PHE A 78 12.66 -4.77 7.57
C PHE A 78 12.14 -4.02 8.80
N PRO A 79 11.09 -3.19 8.69
CA PRO A 79 10.40 -2.81 7.44
C PRO A 79 11.17 -1.79 6.60
N GLU A 80 12.01 -0.94 7.19
CA GLU A 80 12.80 0.08 6.53
C GLU A 80 14.03 0.40 7.37
N THR A 81 15.10 0.85 6.73
CA THR A 81 16.31 1.30 7.42
C THR A 81 15.96 2.37 8.47
N GLY A 82 16.36 2.11 9.71
CA GLY A 82 16.08 3.02 10.82
C GLY A 82 14.71 2.89 11.47
N TYR A 83 13.90 1.91 11.03
CA TYR A 83 12.55 1.67 11.59
C TYR A 83 12.36 0.22 11.98
N LYS A 84 11.57 -0.01 13.02
CA LYS A 84 11.23 -1.34 13.53
C LYS A 84 9.74 -1.62 13.34
N TRP A 85 9.35 -2.89 13.37
CA TRP A 85 7.95 -3.28 13.24
C TRP A 85 7.03 -2.70 14.31
N ASN A 86 7.56 -2.34 15.48
CA ASN A 86 6.80 -1.66 16.53
C ASN A 86 6.79 -0.13 16.38
N GLU A 87 7.31 0.40 15.28
CA GLU A 87 7.39 1.84 14.98
C GLU A 87 6.63 2.20 13.70
N LEU A 88 5.57 1.46 13.36
CA LEU A 88 4.84 1.67 12.09
C LEU A 88 4.16 3.02 12.01
N GLY A 89 3.79 3.61 13.15
CA GLY A 89 3.27 4.98 13.19
C GLY A 89 4.30 6.01 12.71
N LEU A 90 5.57 5.84 13.12
CA LEU A 90 6.67 6.70 12.68
C LEU A 90 6.96 6.50 11.19
N LEU A 91 6.89 5.27 10.72
CA LEU A 91 7.08 4.96 9.31
C LEU A 91 5.98 5.56 8.44
N ALA A 92 4.73 5.55 8.92
CA ALA A 92 3.61 6.22 8.26
C ALA A 92 3.90 7.73 8.11
N GLN A 93 4.37 8.38 9.16
CA GLN A 93 4.75 9.80 9.13
C GLN A 93 5.85 10.06 8.10
N LYS A 94 6.83 9.16 8.01
CA LYS A 94 7.88 9.25 6.99
C LYS A 94 7.28 9.22 5.58
N PHE A 95 6.35 8.32 5.31
CA PHE A 95 5.70 8.25 4.00
C PHE A 95 4.95 9.54 3.67
N TYR A 96 4.21 10.10 4.63
CA TYR A 96 3.51 11.37 4.41
C TYR A 96 4.50 12.47 4.03
N LYS A 97 5.63 12.53 4.72
CA LYS A 97 6.65 13.53 4.47
C LYS A 97 7.38 13.33 3.14
N ASP A 98 7.70 12.09 2.81
CA ASP A 98 8.42 11.76 1.57
C ASP A 98 7.68 12.26 0.33
N TYR A 99 6.35 12.30 0.38
CA TYR A 99 5.49 12.64 -0.75
C TYR A 99 4.69 13.94 -0.53
N GLU A 100 5.03 14.74 0.47
CA GLU A 100 4.25 15.92 0.85
C GLU A 100 4.17 17.00 -0.24
N LYS A 101 5.13 17.01 -1.17
CA LYS A 101 5.17 17.98 -2.28
C LYS A 101 4.37 17.52 -3.49
N ASP A 102 3.92 16.28 -3.52
CA ASP A 102 3.16 15.74 -4.63
C ASP A 102 1.68 16.11 -4.49
N ASP A 103 1.07 16.54 -5.59
CA ASP A 103 -0.37 16.78 -5.62
C ASP A 103 -1.15 15.47 -5.81
N PHE A 104 -2.46 15.56 -5.72
CA PHE A 104 -3.37 14.40 -5.84
C PHE A 104 -3.15 13.63 -7.15
N LYS A 105 -3.03 14.33 -8.26
CA LYS A 105 -2.82 13.72 -9.58
C LYS A 105 -1.49 12.96 -9.63
N THR A 106 -0.43 13.58 -9.15
CA THR A 106 0.91 12.97 -9.11
C THR A 106 0.93 11.73 -8.20
N LEU A 107 0.30 11.82 -7.03
CA LEU A 107 0.20 10.69 -6.10
C LEU A 107 -0.56 9.52 -6.70
N ASN A 108 -1.66 9.77 -7.40
CA ASN A 108 -2.41 8.71 -8.08
C ASN A 108 -1.56 8.04 -9.17
N LYS A 109 -0.79 8.81 -9.92
CA LYS A 109 0.15 8.27 -10.93
C LYS A 109 1.21 7.39 -10.28
N LYS A 110 1.77 7.82 -9.17
CA LYS A 110 2.77 7.03 -8.43
C LYS A 110 2.18 5.75 -7.88
N LEU A 111 0.95 5.78 -7.40
CA LEU A 111 0.26 4.59 -6.91
C LEU A 111 -0.03 3.61 -8.06
N ASP A 112 -0.51 4.11 -9.19
CA ASP A 112 -0.74 3.29 -10.40
C ASP A 112 0.56 2.61 -10.83
N ASN A 113 1.64 3.36 -10.93
CA ASN A 113 2.94 2.85 -11.36
C ASN A 113 3.50 1.82 -10.37
N THR A 114 3.40 2.10 -9.08
CA THR A 114 3.87 1.19 -8.03
C THR A 114 3.09 -0.13 -8.07
N THR A 115 1.76 -0.05 -8.19
CA THR A 115 0.89 -1.23 -8.28
C THR A 115 1.22 -2.05 -9.53
N PHE A 116 1.41 -1.39 -10.67
CA PHE A 116 1.81 -2.05 -11.92
C PHE A 116 3.15 -2.79 -11.76
N GLN A 117 4.14 -2.15 -11.15
CA GLN A 117 5.45 -2.77 -10.93
C GLN A 117 5.35 -3.99 -10.00
N ILE A 118 4.51 -3.94 -8.98
CA ILE A 118 4.28 -5.08 -8.09
C ILE A 118 3.60 -6.23 -8.84
N LEU A 119 2.61 -5.94 -9.68
CA LEU A 119 1.98 -6.98 -10.51
C LEU A 119 2.98 -7.62 -11.48
N LYS A 120 3.89 -6.82 -12.05
CA LYS A 120 4.99 -7.32 -12.88
C LYS A 120 5.95 -8.20 -12.08
N LEU A 121 6.26 -7.81 -10.87
CA LEU A 121 7.08 -8.61 -9.97
C LEU A 121 6.44 -9.99 -9.73
N ILE A 122 5.16 -10.00 -9.41
CA ILE A 122 4.41 -11.26 -9.19
C ILE A 122 4.41 -12.11 -10.46
N GLU A 123 4.19 -11.50 -11.61
CA GLU A 123 4.21 -12.21 -12.91
C GLU A 123 5.54 -12.93 -13.13
N SER A 124 6.66 -12.31 -12.74
CA SER A 124 8.00 -12.85 -12.90
C SER A 124 8.33 -14.00 -11.94
N LYS A 125 7.49 -14.26 -10.93
CA LYS A 125 7.72 -15.27 -9.90
C LYS A 125 6.86 -16.51 -10.12
N ALA A 126 7.44 -17.69 -9.85
CA ALA A 126 6.67 -18.94 -9.81
C ALA A 126 5.86 -19.00 -8.51
N ASN A 127 4.78 -19.79 -8.52
CA ASN A 127 3.97 -19.98 -7.30
C ASN A 127 4.79 -20.53 -6.12
N ILE A 128 5.76 -21.40 -6.39
CA ILE A 128 6.68 -21.93 -5.37
C ILE A 128 7.40 -20.79 -4.65
N GLU A 129 7.93 -19.81 -5.41
CA GLU A 129 8.64 -18.66 -4.85
C GLU A 129 7.73 -17.76 -4.03
N LEU A 130 6.47 -17.67 -4.40
CA LEU A 130 5.49 -16.80 -3.75
C LEU A 130 4.85 -17.41 -2.50
N TYR A 131 4.56 -18.71 -2.51
CA TYR A 131 3.73 -19.32 -1.46
C TYR A 131 4.27 -20.61 -0.84
N GLU A 132 5.32 -21.19 -1.39
CA GLU A 132 5.80 -22.51 -0.92
C GLU A 132 7.16 -22.47 -0.24
N MET A 133 7.73 -21.28 -0.04
CA MET A 133 9.00 -21.08 0.66
C MET A 133 8.90 -19.88 1.59
N ALA A 134 9.58 -19.97 2.72
CA ALA A 134 9.77 -18.82 3.60
C ALA A 134 10.64 -17.78 2.88
N TRP A 135 10.25 -16.51 2.96
CA TRP A 135 10.97 -15.43 2.31
C TRP A 135 11.51 -14.41 3.32
N TYR A 136 10.71 -14.05 4.31
CA TYR A 136 11.10 -13.22 5.43
C TYR A 136 10.64 -13.88 6.72
N ASP A 137 11.59 -14.35 7.55
CA ASP A 137 11.27 -15.13 8.74
C ASP A 137 10.36 -16.33 8.33
N LYS A 138 9.20 -16.48 8.93
CA LYS A 138 8.21 -17.52 8.58
C LYS A 138 7.27 -17.13 7.43
N TRP A 139 7.36 -15.87 6.96
CA TRP A 139 6.43 -15.33 5.99
C TRP A 139 6.85 -15.63 4.56
N THR A 140 5.89 -15.99 3.72
CA THR A 140 6.10 -16.13 2.27
C THR A 140 6.16 -14.76 1.62
N LEU A 141 6.78 -14.67 0.45
CA LEU A 141 6.78 -13.43 -0.36
C LEU A 141 5.35 -13.00 -0.72
N GLY A 142 4.50 -13.95 -1.13
CA GLY A 142 3.11 -13.66 -1.47
C GLY A 142 2.34 -13.05 -0.29
N LYS A 143 2.55 -13.57 0.91
CA LYS A 143 1.93 -13.01 2.12
C LYS A 143 2.44 -11.60 2.42
N MET A 144 3.74 -11.37 2.30
CA MET A 144 4.32 -10.03 2.49
C MET A 144 3.79 -9.04 1.47
N ILE A 145 3.65 -9.43 0.22
CA ILE A 145 3.04 -8.57 -0.82
C ILE A 145 1.59 -8.27 -0.47
N GLN A 146 0.81 -9.28 -0.11
CA GLN A 146 -0.61 -9.11 0.23
C GLN A 146 -0.81 -8.13 1.40
N LEU A 147 -0.02 -8.26 2.45
CA LEU A 147 -0.12 -7.39 3.63
C LEU A 147 0.23 -5.93 3.34
N ASN A 148 0.94 -5.68 2.24
CA ASN A 148 1.40 -4.33 1.87
C ASN A 148 0.75 -3.81 0.58
N THR A 149 -0.22 -4.51 0.02
CA THR A 149 -0.97 -4.11 -1.18
C THR A 149 -2.47 -4.32 -1.02
N SER A 150 -2.98 -5.51 -1.31
CA SER A 150 -4.43 -5.76 -1.33
C SER A 150 -5.12 -5.47 -0.01
N SER A 151 -4.52 -5.82 1.12
CA SER A 151 -5.07 -5.53 2.45
C SER A 151 -5.13 -4.03 2.74
N PRO A 152 -4.03 -3.25 2.58
CA PRO A 152 -4.10 -1.80 2.72
C PRO A 152 -5.02 -1.11 1.71
N PHE A 153 -5.12 -1.61 0.48
CA PHE A 153 -6.04 -1.05 -0.52
C PHE A 153 -7.49 -1.16 -0.06
N LYS A 154 -7.86 -2.32 0.46
CA LYS A 154 -9.20 -2.54 1.02
C LYS A 154 -9.45 -1.61 2.22
N ASN A 155 -8.51 -1.54 3.13
CA ASN A 155 -8.61 -0.67 4.30
C ASN A 155 -8.74 0.81 3.90
N ALA A 156 -7.92 1.27 2.94
CA ALA A 156 -7.98 2.63 2.44
C ALA A 156 -9.35 2.95 1.81
N LYS A 157 -9.87 2.05 0.99
CA LYS A 157 -11.20 2.18 0.40
C LYS A 157 -12.27 2.36 1.49
N ASP A 158 -12.23 1.53 2.53
CA ASP A 158 -13.21 1.58 3.62
C ASP A 158 -13.11 2.91 4.40
N ARG A 159 -11.89 3.41 4.64
CA ARG A 159 -11.65 4.72 5.27
C ARG A 159 -12.20 5.86 4.42
N ILE A 160 -11.99 5.83 3.11
CA ILE A 160 -12.50 6.85 2.18
C ILE A 160 -14.04 6.84 2.17
N ARG A 161 -14.65 5.67 2.12
CA ARG A 161 -16.12 5.55 2.15
C ARG A 161 -16.70 6.13 3.44
N LYS A 162 -16.09 5.83 4.58
CA LYS A 162 -16.50 6.38 5.87
C LYS A 162 -16.40 7.91 5.87
N TRP A 163 -15.28 8.44 5.40
CA TRP A 163 -15.05 9.88 5.29
C TRP A 163 -16.06 10.56 4.35
N LYS A 164 -16.32 9.97 3.18
CA LYS A 164 -17.33 10.49 2.25
C LYS A 164 -18.71 10.56 2.89
N LYS A 165 -19.08 9.52 3.64
CA LYS A 165 -20.37 9.45 4.31
C LYS A 165 -20.51 10.57 5.35
N ILE A 166 -19.47 10.81 6.15
CA ILE A 166 -19.43 11.89 7.14
C ILE A 166 -19.55 13.25 6.45
N ASN A 167 -18.91 13.43 5.30
CA ASN A 167 -18.92 14.69 4.54
C ASN A 167 -20.04 14.77 3.48
N GLN A 168 -20.97 13.83 3.49
CA GLN A 168 -22.11 13.77 2.56
C GLN A 168 -21.68 13.80 1.08
N LEU A 169 -20.56 13.12 0.77
CA LEU A 169 -20.07 12.95 -0.59
C LEU A 169 -20.55 11.61 -1.18
N LYS A 170 -20.63 11.56 -2.52
CA LYS A 170 -21.03 10.33 -3.24
C LYS A 170 -19.84 9.41 -3.52
#